data_b9b4a760b50c67a187ca93a55e46be3c
#
_entry.id   b9b4a760b50c67a187ca93a55e46be3c
#
_cell.length_a   1.000
_cell.length_b   1.000
_cell.length_c   1.000
_cell.angle_alpha   90.00
_cell.angle_beta   90.00
_cell.angle_gamma   90.00
#
_symmetry.space_group_name_H-M   'P 1'
#
loop_
_entity.id
_entity.type
_entity.pdbx_description
1 polymer ?
#
loop_
_entity_poly.entity_id
_entity_poly.type
_entity_poly.pdbx_seq_one_letter_code
_entity_poly.pdbx_strand_id
1 'polypeptide(L)'
;MKMILLCGGGGKRLWPISNNVHSKQFAQLFDDGNGNYRSMLEHAISEIREIDPNVQVTIAAGRVQTEEVRSQLGFDVSLTEEPSRRNTFPAISLAASYLKDHDHVDPQEPIVIFSVDSYADRSFYESLFSLGEILDDGKTNLVLMGIEPTSPSDKYGYIIPASSDEVSEVRAFREKPDTETAKKYIEEHHALWNAGVFACRLEYLLRRADIVFGSSSYANLIQRYPELKKISFDYAVVEKEPNIAVKRYNGTWTDAGTWTGMSDLLNDKDIGQVVRDDQCENTLIVNHLDFPILAMGVKNLVVAASRDGILVAEKDRIPDLKTVVDEVWLEPRVIGKRYGGKEVLHRSESSETSLLTIRAGSSVTIKTDIGVRKTLTVLHGAGEKMKPGTIFTIQDGEKWQINADTDIELIETMIEFEIEPENY
;
A
#
# COMPACT_ATOMS: atom_id res chain seq x y z
N MET A 1 -16.30 -2.92 16.71
CA MET A 1 -15.36 -3.57 15.80
C MET A 1 -14.24 -2.60 15.45
N LYS A 2 -12.99 -3.07 15.32
CA LYS A 2 -11.82 -2.29 14.89
C LYS A 2 -11.18 -2.96 13.67
N MET A 3 -10.39 -2.20 12.93
CA MET A 3 -9.73 -2.72 11.72
C MET A 3 -8.21 -2.56 11.78
N ILE A 4 -7.48 -3.57 11.32
CA ILE A 4 -6.03 -3.53 11.07
C ILE A 4 -5.81 -3.68 9.56
N LEU A 5 -5.28 -2.64 8.93
CA LEU A 5 -4.95 -2.64 7.52
C LEU A 5 -3.45 -2.89 7.34
N LEU A 6 -3.11 -3.92 6.59
CA LEU A 6 -1.74 -4.24 6.26
C LEU A 6 -1.31 -3.45 5.03
N CYS A 7 -0.43 -2.48 5.23
CA CYS A 7 0.08 -1.59 4.20
C CYS A 7 1.57 -1.85 3.92
N GLY A 8 1.97 -3.12 3.92
CA GLY A 8 3.32 -3.57 3.60
C GLY A 8 3.44 -4.01 2.14
N GLY A 9 4.66 -4.28 1.70
CA GLY A 9 4.94 -4.85 0.38
C GLY A 9 5.96 -4.08 -0.43
N GLY A 10 6.39 -4.67 -1.56
CA GLY A 10 7.27 -4.04 -2.54
C GLY A 10 6.49 -3.48 -3.72
N GLY A 11 6.98 -2.39 -4.34
CA GLY A 11 6.27 -1.66 -5.40
C GLY A 11 6.69 -1.99 -6.83
N LYS A 12 7.50 -3.04 -7.09
CA LYS A 12 8.12 -3.22 -8.41
C LYS A 12 7.22 -3.78 -9.52
N ARG A 13 6.06 -4.37 -9.16
CA ARG A 13 5.16 -5.01 -10.14
C ARG A 13 4.30 -4.04 -10.93
N LEU A 14 4.16 -2.80 -10.47
CA LEU A 14 3.51 -1.70 -11.17
C LEU A 14 4.52 -0.60 -11.55
N TRP A 15 5.81 -0.95 -11.67
CA TRP A 15 6.78 0.00 -12.18
C TRP A 15 6.34 0.49 -13.58
N PRO A 16 6.47 1.78 -13.90
CA PRO A 16 7.13 2.86 -13.17
C PRO A 16 6.21 3.66 -12.23
N ILE A 17 4.94 3.30 -12.10
CA ILE A 17 4.00 4.02 -11.23
C ILE A 17 4.26 3.72 -9.75
N SER A 18 4.86 2.57 -9.45
CA SER A 18 5.28 2.21 -8.11
C SER A 18 6.74 1.78 -8.07
N ASN A 19 7.38 1.97 -6.91
CA ASN A 19 8.78 1.65 -6.66
C ASN A 19 8.98 1.11 -5.23
N ASN A 20 10.23 0.98 -4.76
CA ASN A 20 10.52 0.47 -3.42
C ASN A 20 10.15 1.43 -2.27
N VAL A 21 10.00 2.72 -2.57
CA VAL A 21 9.60 3.78 -1.62
C VAL A 21 8.12 4.06 -1.77
N HIS A 22 7.68 4.38 -2.97
CA HIS A 22 6.28 4.57 -3.36
C HIS A 22 5.69 3.22 -3.78
N SER A 23 5.17 2.45 -2.81
CA SER A 23 4.64 1.11 -3.08
C SER A 23 3.29 1.17 -3.81
N LYS A 24 2.88 0.05 -4.44
CA LYS A 24 1.69 -0.06 -5.30
C LYS A 24 0.39 0.44 -4.67
N GLN A 25 0.20 0.26 -3.37
CA GLN A 25 -1.01 0.68 -2.65
C GLN A 25 -1.15 2.20 -2.52
N PHE A 26 -0.11 2.95 -2.82
CA PHE A 26 -0.09 4.42 -2.84
C PHE A 26 -0.26 5.01 -4.24
N ALA A 27 -0.20 4.17 -5.28
CA ALA A 27 -0.34 4.61 -6.67
C ALA A 27 -1.77 5.12 -6.94
N GLN A 28 -1.89 6.33 -7.45
CA GLN A 28 -3.17 6.99 -7.74
C GLN A 28 -3.72 6.52 -9.09
N LEU A 29 -4.49 5.44 -9.08
CA LEU A 29 -4.98 4.75 -10.28
C LEU A 29 -6.51 4.65 -10.35
N PHE A 30 -7.23 4.99 -9.27
CA PHE A 30 -8.69 4.80 -9.18
C PHE A 30 -9.41 6.14 -9.26
N ASP A 31 -10.25 6.31 -10.29
CA ASP A 31 -11.06 7.50 -10.53
C ASP A 31 -12.00 7.75 -9.32
N ASP A 32 -11.96 8.95 -8.76
CA ASP A 32 -12.84 9.36 -7.64
C ASP A 32 -14.21 9.88 -8.11
N GLY A 33 -14.46 9.85 -9.43
CA GLY A 33 -15.68 10.36 -10.07
C GLY A 33 -15.70 11.88 -10.26
N ASN A 34 -14.70 12.60 -9.79
CA ASN A 34 -14.58 14.06 -9.93
C ASN A 34 -13.40 14.47 -10.84
N GLY A 35 -12.77 13.51 -11.51
CA GLY A 35 -11.63 13.72 -12.39
C GLY A 35 -10.26 13.67 -11.68
N ASN A 36 -10.23 13.30 -10.40
CA ASN A 36 -9.00 13.00 -9.68
C ASN A 36 -8.85 11.49 -9.52
N TYR A 37 -7.64 11.06 -9.18
CA TYR A 37 -7.34 9.67 -8.92
C TYR A 37 -6.97 9.46 -7.46
N ARG A 38 -7.41 8.33 -6.89
CA ARG A 38 -7.10 7.87 -5.53
C ARG A 38 -6.20 6.65 -5.59
N SER A 39 -5.44 6.44 -4.54
CA SER A 39 -4.71 5.19 -4.30
C SER A 39 -5.65 4.09 -3.76
N MET A 40 -5.17 2.84 -3.74
CA MET A 40 -5.89 1.74 -3.08
C MET A 40 -6.12 2.03 -1.59
N LEU A 41 -5.16 2.64 -0.93
CA LEU A 41 -5.28 3.02 0.48
C LEU A 41 -6.35 4.08 0.70
N GLU A 42 -6.34 5.15 -0.10
CA GLU A 42 -7.35 6.22 -0.03
C GLU A 42 -8.74 5.68 -0.35
N HIS A 43 -8.85 4.82 -1.37
CA HIS A 43 -10.11 4.15 -1.74
C HIS A 43 -10.65 3.32 -0.56
N ALA A 44 -9.84 2.41 -0.01
CA ALA A 44 -10.25 1.57 1.11
C ALA A 44 -10.70 2.38 2.34
N ILE A 45 -9.97 3.41 2.72
CA ILE A 45 -10.33 4.27 3.86
C ILE A 45 -11.60 5.06 3.58
N SER A 46 -11.80 5.56 2.35
CA SER A 46 -13.02 6.27 1.95
C SER A 46 -14.25 5.37 2.07
N GLU A 47 -14.21 4.16 1.49
CA GLU A 47 -15.31 3.19 1.55
C GLU A 47 -15.66 2.79 2.99
N ILE A 48 -14.64 2.49 3.81
CA ILE A 48 -14.84 2.13 5.21
C ILE A 48 -15.52 3.27 5.97
N ARG A 49 -15.09 4.52 5.79
CA ARG A 49 -15.64 5.68 6.50
C ARG A 49 -17.01 6.10 6.02
N GLU A 50 -17.35 5.84 4.76
CA GLU A 50 -18.70 6.04 4.26
C GLU A 50 -19.71 5.07 4.88
N ILE A 51 -19.27 3.87 5.28
CA ILE A 51 -20.11 2.87 5.96
C ILE A 51 -20.20 3.19 7.45
N ASP A 52 -19.06 3.41 8.11
CA ASP A 52 -19.01 3.80 9.52
C ASP A 52 -17.91 4.87 9.74
N PRO A 53 -18.29 6.16 9.86
CA PRO A 53 -17.34 7.25 10.11
C PRO A 53 -16.55 7.13 11.41
N ASN A 54 -17.03 6.33 12.37
CA ASN A 54 -16.44 6.20 13.70
C ASN A 54 -15.56 4.95 13.85
N VAL A 55 -15.46 4.11 12.81
CA VAL A 55 -14.63 2.91 12.89
C VAL A 55 -13.17 3.28 13.10
N GLN A 56 -12.55 2.69 14.10
CA GLN A 56 -11.13 2.88 14.37
C GLN A 56 -10.31 1.99 13.42
N VAL A 57 -9.44 2.63 12.64
CA VAL A 57 -8.53 1.97 11.71
C VAL A 57 -7.10 2.15 12.19
N THR A 58 -6.37 1.03 12.30
CA THR A 58 -4.93 1.00 12.58
C THR A 58 -4.20 0.43 11.37
N ILE A 59 -3.26 1.19 10.83
CA ILE A 59 -2.45 0.78 9.68
C ILE A 59 -1.13 0.21 10.17
N ALA A 60 -0.80 -1.02 9.76
CA ALA A 60 0.50 -1.62 9.96
C ALA A 60 1.35 -1.44 8.70
N ALA A 61 2.44 -0.69 8.80
CA ALA A 61 3.30 -0.35 7.66
C ALA A 61 4.79 -0.35 8.04
N GLY A 62 5.66 -0.64 7.09
CA GLY A 62 7.09 -0.48 7.30
C GLY A 62 7.49 0.99 7.34
N ARG A 63 8.65 1.29 7.93
CA ARG A 63 9.14 2.66 8.15
C ARG A 63 9.09 3.56 6.92
N VAL A 64 9.39 3.01 5.74
CA VAL A 64 9.36 3.77 4.48
C VAL A 64 7.92 4.10 4.08
N GLN A 65 6.99 3.16 4.27
CA GLN A 65 5.59 3.33 3.93
C GLN A 65 4.84 4.25 4.90
N THR A 66 5.32 4.40 6.15
CA THR A 66 4.66 5.30 7.12
C THR A 66 4.64 6.75 6.65
N GLU A 67 5.68 7.21 5.96
CA GLU A 67 5.73 8.54 5.37
C GLU A 67 4.64 8.72 4.29
N GLU A 68 4.44 7.69 3.43
CA GLU A 68 3.39 7.68 2.40
C GLU A 68 1.98 7.64 3.00
N VAL A 69 1.75 6.80 4.02
CA VAL A 69 0.46 6.76 4.74
C VAL A 69 0.13 8.16 5.30
N ARG A 70 1.11 8.80 5.93
CA ARG A 70 0.93 10.18 6.44
C ARG A 70 0.75 11.18 5.33
N SER A 71 1.41 10.97 4.19
CA SER A 71 1.25 11.80 3.00
C SER A 71 -0.18 11.73 2.44
N GLN A 72 -0.84 10.60 2.42
CA GLN A 72 -2.18 10.45 1.83
C GLN A 72 -3.32 10.66 2.84
N LEU A 73 -3.16 10.19 4.07
CA LEU A 73 -4.24 10.17 5.06
C LEU A 73 -4.05 11.16 6.23
N GLY A 74 -2.90 11.85 6.31
CA GLY A 74 -2.63 12.72 7.46
C GLY A 74 -2.51 11.94 8.77
N PHE A 75 -3.12 12.47 9.84
CA PHE A 75 -3.09 11.89 11.19
C PHE A 75 -4.40 11.23 11.62
N ASP A 76 -5.35 11.10 10.71
CA ASP A 76 -6.70 10.60 11.00
C ASP A 76 -6.79 9.09 11.23
N VAL A 77 -5.69 8.36 11.12
CA VAL A 77 -5.59 6.92 11.35
C VAL A 77 -4.49 6.61 12.37
N SER A 78 -4.70 5.58 13.19
CA SER A 78 -3.62 5.02 14.01
C SER A 78 -2.60 4.30 13.13
N LEU A 79 -1.32 4.33 13.52
CA LEU A 79 -0.25 3.79 12.71
C LEU A 79 0.74 3.01 13.58
N THR A 80 1.03 1.76 13.19
CA THR A 80 2.10 0.96 13.76
C THR A 80 3.23 0.80 12.76
N GLU A 81 4.42 1.22 13.14
CA GLU A 81 5.62 1.17 12.30
C GLU A 81 6.40 -0.13 12.53
N GLU A 82 6.53 -0.94 11.49
CA GLU A 82 7.39 -2.12 11.51
C GLU A 82 8.86 -1.70 11.35
N PRO A 83 9.75 -1.99 12.32
CA PRO A 83 11.18 -1.67 12.21
C PRO A 83 11.90 -2.40 11.07
N SER A 84 11.38 -3.55 10.66
CA SER A 84 11.91 -4.36 9.56
C SER A 84 10.84 -5.27 8.96
N ARG A 85 11.02 -5.72 7.72
CA ARG A 85 10.07 -6.61 7.05
C ARG A 85 10.11 -8.02 7.63
N ARG A 86 9.02 -8.48 8.29
CA ARG A 86 8.90 -9.80 8.92
C ARG A 86 7.68 -10.62 8.46
N ASN A 87 7.05 -10.24 7.34
CA ASN A 87 5.82 -10.83 6.84
C ASN A 87 4.58 -10.46 7.70
N THR A 88 3.40 -11.00 7.41
CA THR A 88 2.12 -10.48 7.93
C THR A 88 1.89 -10.77 9.40
N PHE A 89 2.30 -11.92 9.95
CA PHE A 89 1.97 -12.25 11.35
C PHE A 89 2.68 -11.36 12.39
N PRO A 90 3.98 -11.01 12.27
CA PRO A 90 4.59 -10.02 13.15
C PRO A 90 3.93 -8.64 13.06
N ALA A 91 3.55 -8.18 11.85
CA ALA A 91 2.85 -6.91 11.65
C ALA A 91 1.49 -6.89 12.36
N ILE A 92 0.68 -7.94 12.18
CA ILE A 92 -0.60 -8.13 12.86
C ILE A 92 -0.42 -8.15 14.38
N SER A 93 0.57 -8.90 14.87
CA SER A 93 0.85 -9.02 16.31
C SER A 93 1.26 -7.70 16.93
N LEU A 94 2.07 -6.90 16.22
CA LEU A 94 2.48 -5.56 16.66
C LEU A 94 1.27 -4.61 16.73
N ALA A 95 0.42 -4.62 15.69
CA ALA A 95 -0.78 -3.78 15.65
C ALA A 95 -1.80 -4.20 16.73
N ALA A 96 -2.03 -5.50 16.93
CA ALA A 96 -2.90 -6.01 18.00
C ALA A 96 -2.40 -5.60 19.39
N SER A 97 -1.09 -5.70 19.62
CA SER A 97 -0.48 -5.26 20.89
C SER A 97 -0.59 -3.75 21.10
N TYR A 98 -0.50 -2.96 20.02
CA TYR A 98 -0.72 -1.51 20.07
C TYR A 98 -2.16 -1.18 20.47
N LEU A 99 -3.16 -1.83 19.84
CA LEU A 99 -4.57 -1.66 20.20
C LEU A 99 -4.83 -1.94 21.68
N LYS A 100 -4.18 -2.98 22.23
CA LYS A 100 -4.29 -3.31 23.67
C LYS A 100 -3.59 -2.29 24.56
N ASP A 101 -2.29 -2.03 24.31
CA ASP A 101 -1.41 -1.36 25.26
C ASP A 101 -1.53 0.18 25.16
N HIS A 102 -1.90 0.74 24.00
CA HIS A 102 -2.02 2.19 23.76
C HIS A 102 -3.47 2.67 23.63
N ASP A 103 -4.28 1.95 22.86
CA ASP A 103 -5.67 2.34 22.60
C ASP A 103 -6.65 1.73 23.63
N HIS A 104 -6.16 0.84 24.51
CA HIS A 104 -6.94 0.17 25.58
C HIS A 104 -8.20 -0.52 25.05
N VAL A 105 -8.12 -1.11 23.87
CA VAL A 105 -9.23 -1.84 23.23
C VAL A 105 -9.56 -3.08 24.06
N ASP A 106 -10.86 -3.36 24.22
CA ASP A 106 -11.35 -4.54 24.94
C ASP A 106 -10.83 -5.82 24.26
N PRO A 107 -10.26 -6.77 25.00
CA PRO A 107 -9.83 -8.05 24.46
C PRO A 107 -10.91 -8.84 23.70
N GLN A 108 -12.19 -8.63 24.03
CA GLN A 108 -13.32 -9.26 23.34
C GLN A 108 -13.75 -8.53 22.05
N GLU A 109 -13.18 -7.34 21.78
CA GLU A 109 -13.50 -6.58 20.58
C GLU A 109 -13.16 -7.37 19.30
N PRO A 110 -14.08 -7.49 18.33
CA PRO A 110 -13.80 -8.04 17.03
C PRO A 110 -12.81 -7.17 16.25
N ILE A 111 -11.78 -7.78 15.73
CA ILE A 111 -10.75 -7.16 14.88
C ILE A 111 -10.86 -7.75 13.49
N VAL A 112 -11.08 -6.92 12.49
CA VAL A 112 -10.99 -7.28 11.07
C VAL A 112 -9.62 -6.87 10.54
N ILE A 113 -8.95 -7.78 9.86
CA ILE A 113 -7.59 -7.61 9.33
C ILE A 113 -7.65 -7.85 7.83
N PHE A 114 -7.09 -6.96 7.02
CA PHE A 114 -6.92 -7.19 5.59
C PHE A 114 -5.78 -6.38 5.00
N SER A 115 -5.34 -6.78 3.79
CA SER A 115 -4.29 -6.08 3.05
C SER A 115 -4.91 -5.09 2.07
N VAL A 116 -4.34 -3.88 1.97
CA VAL A 116 -4.81 -2.83 1.03
C VAL A 116 -4.18 -2.96 -0.35
N ASP A 117 -3.79 -4.14 -0.76
CA ASP A 117 -3.13 -4.37 -2.04
C ASP A 117 -4.02 -4.99 -3.13
N SER A 118 -5.32 -5.12 -2.85
CA SER A 118 -6.36 -5.57 -3.76
C SER A 118 -7.40 -4.46 -3.95
N TYR A 119 -8.01 -4.41 -5.12
CA TYR A 119 -9.19 -3.59 -5.37
C TYR A 119 -10.45 -4.39 -5.05
N ALA A 120 -11.43 -3.74 -4.43
CA ALA A 120 -12.74 -4.31 -4.20
C ALA A 120 -13.81 -3.22 -4.32
N ASP A 121 -15.04 -3.62 -4.65
CA ASP A 121 -16.18 -2.71 -4.67
C ASP A 121 -16.73 -2.45 -3.25
N ARG A 122 -17.69 -1.53 -3.15
CA ARG A 122 -18.32 -1.14 -1.89
C ARG A 122 -18.88 -2.33 -1.09
N SER A 123 -19.49 -3.30 -1.78
CA SER A 123 -20.11 -4.46 -1.13
C SER A 123 -19.10 -5.34 -0.38
N PHE A 124 -17.82 -5.32 -0.80
CA PHE A 124 -16.74 -5.96 -0.07
C PHE A 124 -16.55 -5.30 1.30
N TYR A 125 -16.46 -3.97 1.34
CA TYR A 125 -16.27 -3.24 2.59
C TYR A 125 -17.48 -3.39 3.51
N GLU A 126 -18.70 -3.38 2.98
CA GLU A 126 -19.92 -3.69 3.74
C GLU A 126 -19.86 -5.10 4.36
N SER A 127 -19.35 -6.09 3.61
CA SER A 127 -19.17 -7.46 4.10
C SER A 127 -18.16 -7.58 5.24
N LEU A 128 -17.14 -6.71 5.30
CA LEU A 128 -16.18 -6.69 6.41
C LEU A 128 -16.86 -6.47 7.76
N PHE A 129 -17.85 -5.57 7.80
CA PHE A 129 -18.57 -5.23 9.04
C PHE A 129 -19.38 -6.41 9.59
N SER A 130 -19.87 -7.29 8.74
CA SER A 130 -20.63 -8.47 9.16
C SER A 130 -19.76 -9.64 9.67
N LEU A 131 -18.44 -9.63 9.44
CA LEU A 131 -17.56 -10.72 9.90
C LEU A 131 -17.48 -10.80 11.43
N GLY A 132 -17.63 -9.66 12.12
CA GLY A 132 -17.63 -9.61 13.58
C GLY A 132 -18.81 -10.35 14.21
N GLU A 133 -19.97 -10.35 13.57
CA GLU A 133 -21.19 -11.01 14.05
C GLU A 133 -21.05 -12.55 14.04
N ILE A 134 -20.28 -13.09 13.09
CA ILE A 134 -20.05 -14.55 13.00
C ILE A 134 -19.25 -15.06 14.21
N LEU A 135 -18.42 -14.22 14.83
CA LEU A 135 -17.65 -14.57 16.03
C LEU A 135 -18.51 -14.71 17.29
N ASP A 136 -19.75 -14.25 17.27
CA ASP A 136 -20.64 -14.26 18.44
C ASP A 136 -21.28 -15.64 18.70
N ASP A 137 -21.07 -16.64 17.82
CA ASP A 137 -21.51 -18.02 18.01
C ASP A 137 -20.81 -18.74 19.17
N GLY A 138 -19.70 -18.15 19.68
CA GLY A 138 -18.89 -18.69 20.78
C GLY A 138 -18.09 -19.95 20.44
N LYS A 139 -18.08 -20.37 19.17
CA LYS A 139 -17.35 -21.56 18.67
C LYS A 139 -16.27 -21.20 17.69
N THR A 140 -16.49 -20.16 16.88
CA THR A 140 -15.59 -19.70 15.83
C THR A 140 -14.49 -18.81 16.42
N ASN A 141 -13.24 -19.18 16.24
CA ASN A 141 -12.08 -18.38 16.66
C ASN A 141 -11.61 -17.41 15.56
N LEU A 142 -11.80 -17.81 14.30
CA LEU A 142 -11.31 -17.09 13.13
C LEU A 142 -12.34 -17.18 12.00
N VAL A 143 -12.63 -16.04 11.38
CA VAL A 143 -13.49 -15.94 10.19
C VAL A 143 -12.63 -15.50 9.01
N LEU A 144 -12.77 -16.19 7.88
CA LEU A 144 -12.13 -15.86 6.61
C LEU A 144 -13.17 -15.32 5.64
N MET A 145 -12.74 -14.49 4.68
CA MET A 145 -13.53 -14.15 3.51
C MET A 145 -13.03 -14.97 2.31
N GLY A 146 -13.94 -15.70 1.70
CA GLY A 146 -13.65 -16.57 0.56
C GLY A 146 -14.23 -16.01 -0.74
N ILE A 147 -13.40 -15.92 -1.77
CA ILE A 147 -13.75 -15.46 -3.11
C ILE A 147 -13.95 -16.65 -4.03
N GLU A 148 -14.97 -16.63 -4.88
CA GLU A 148 -15.21 -17.67 -5.88
C GLU A 148 -14.07 -17.68 -6.93
N PRO A 149 -13.33 -18.79 -7.09
CA PRO A 149 -12.24 -18.86 -8.04
C PRO A 149 -12.70 -18.78 -9.50
N THR A 150 -12.06 -17.95 -10.29
CA THR A 150 -12.29 -17.87 -11.74
C THR A 150 -11.39 -18.82 -12.53
N SER A 151 -10.27 -19.26 -11.95
CA SER A 151 -9.30 -20.19 -12.55
C SER A 151 -8.40 -20.84 -11.49
N PRO A 152 -7.76 -22.00 -11.76
CA PRO A 152 -6.73 -22.54 -10.87
C PRO A 152 -5.49 -21.61 -10.81
N SER A 153 -5.00 -21.30 -9.60
CA SER A 153 -3.86 -20.40 -9.39
C SER A 153 -2.99 -20.87 -8.22
N ASP A 154 -1.68 -20.80 -8.38
CA ASP A 154 -0.68 -21.04 -7.34
C ASP A 154 -0.36 -19.79 -6.50
N LYS A 155 -1.07 -18.67 -6.77
CA LYS A 155 -0.83 -17.39 -6.10
C LYS A 155 -1.65 -17.20 -4.82
N TYR A 156 -2.77 -17.93 -4.68
CA TYR A 156 -3.74 -17.75 -3.60
C TYR A 156 -3.76 -18.94 -2.64
N GLY A 157 -4.16 -18.68 -1.40
CA GLY A 157 -4.59 -19.73 -0.47
C GLY A 157 -5.99 -20.24 -0.86
N TYR A 158 -6.28 -21.51 -0.54
CA TYR A 158 -7.55 -22.15 -0.80
C TYR A 158 -8.25 -22.55 0.48
N ILE A 159 -9.51 -22.15 0.60
CA ILE A 159 -10.42 -22.46 1.71
C ILE A 159 -11.36 -23.54 1.23
N ILE A 160 -11.39 -24.71 1.88
CA ILE A 160 -12.32 -25.80 1.57
C ILE A 160 -13.48 -25.70 2.58
N PRO A 161 -14.66 -25.21 2.13
CA PRO A 161 -15.81 -25.06 3.03
C PRO A 161 -16.47 -26.40 3.34
N ALA A 162 -17.22 -26.49 4.45
CA ALA A 162 -18.00 -27.64 4.81
C ALA A 162 -19.33 -27.73 4.06
N SER A 163 -19.90 -26.58 3.67
CA SER A 163 -21.15 -26.47 2.91
C SER A 163 -21.06 -25.36 1.87
N SER A 164 -22.12 -25.25 1.04
CA SER A 164 -22.30 -24.18 0.07
C SER A 164 -23.01 -22.93 0.62
N ASP A 165 -23.30 -22.89 1.92
CA ASP A 165 -23.97 -21.77 2.56
C ASP A 165 -23.14 -20.50 2.50
N GLU A 166 -23.75 -19.34 2.67
CA GLU A 166 -23.06 -18.04 2.70
C GLU A 166 -21.98 -18.00 3.79
N VAL A 167 -22.30 -18.57 4.96
CA VAL A 167 -21.35 -18.77 6.05
C VAL A 167 -21.25 -20.28 6.32
N SER A 168 -20.03 -20.80 6.30
CA SER A 168 -19.76 -22.24 6.46
C SER A 168 -18.57 -22.46 7.37
N GLU A 169 -18.55 -23.58 8.09
CA GLU A 169 -17.31 -24.09 8.72
C GLU A 169 -16.27 -24.39 7.63
N VAL A 170 -14.98 -24.30 7.99
CA VAL A 170 -13.86 -24.64 7.11
C VAL A 170 -13.34 -26.03 7.42
N ARG A 171 -13.36 -26.94 6.44
CA ARG A 171 -12.79 -28.29 6.55
C ARG A 171 -11.28 -28.31 6.48
N ALA A 172 -10.73 -27.47 5.60
CA ALA A 172 -9.28 -27.36 5.42
C ALA A 172 -8.91 -26.02 4.79
N PHE A 173 -7.69 -25.56 5.07
CA PHE A 173 -7.03 -24.45 4.42
C PHE A 173 -5.68 -24.89 3.86
N ARG A 174 -5.31 -24.39 2.67
CA ARG A 174 -4.00 -24.65 2.04
C ARG A 174 -3.49 -23.39 1.39
N GLU A 175 -2.32 -22.96 1.83
CA GLU A 175 -1.66 -21.78 1.27
C GLU A 175 -0.87 -22.15 0.03
N LYS A 176 -1.18 -21.51 -1.11
CA LYS A 176 -0.46 -21.58 -2.38
C LYS A 176 -0.10 -22.99 -2.84
N PRO A 177 -1.09 -23.86 -3.11
CA PRO A 177 -0.85 -25.17 -3.69
C PRO A 177 -0.33 -25.03 -5.13
N ASP A 178 0.20 -26.09 -5.70
CA ASP A 178 0.47 -26.14 -7.14
C ASP A 178 -0.84 -26.08 -7.96
N THR A 179 -0.73 -25.68 -9.22
CA THR A 179 -1.91 -25.45 -10.10
C THR A 179 -2.75 -26.70 -10.30
N GLU A 180 -2.17 -27.90 -10.33
CA GLU A 180 -2.91 -29.15 -10.46
C GLU A 180 -3.74 -29.45 -9.21
N THR A 181 -3.14 -29.27 -8.05
CA THR A 181 -3.81 -29.39 -6.74
C THR A 181 -4.92 -28.33 -6.60
N ALA A 182 -4.64 -27.08 -7.00
CA ALA A 182 -5.60 -26.00 -7.03
C ALA A 182 -6.84 -26.34 -7.87
N LYS A 183 -6.65 -26.92 -9.05
CA LYS A 183 -7.73 -27.38 -9.92
C LYS A 183 -8.61 -28.43 -9.24
N LYS A 184 -8.02 -29.42 -8.58
CA LYS A 184 -8.77 -30.44 -7.82
C LYS A 184 -9.58 -29.82 -6.69
N TYR A 185 -9.02 -28.84 -5.96
CA TYR A 185 -9.75 -28.16 -4.89
C TYR A 185 -10.98 -27.42 -5.40
N ILE A 186 -10.89 -26.76 -6.56
CA ILE A 186 -12.03 -26.09 -7.18
C ILE A 186 -13.08 -27.10 -7.63
N GLU A 187 -12.68 -28.09 -8.44
CA GLU A 187 -13.60 -29.00 -9.12
C GLU A 187 -14.27 -30.02 -8.16
N GLU A 188 -13.52 -30.54 -7.17
CA GLU A 188 -13.98 -31.62 -6.29
C GLU A 188 -14.47 -31.11 -4.93
N HIS A 189 -14.00 -29.96 -4.47
CA HIS A 189 -14.27 -29.46 -3.11
C HIS A 189 -14.92 -28.08 -3.07
N HIS A 190 -15.20 -27.47 -4.23
CA HIS A 190 -15.79 -26.13 -4.33
C HIS A 190 -15.02 -25.10 -3.47
N ALA A 191 -13.70 -25.23 -3.48
CA ALA A 191 -12.82 -24.38 -2.69
C ALA A 191 -12.88 -22.93 -3.14
N LEU A 192 -12.73 -22.02 -2.19
CA LEU A 192 -12.69 -20.57 -2.40
C LEU A 192 -11.25 -20.08 -2.32
N TRP A 193 -10.94 -18.99 -3.02
CA TRP A 193 -9.69 -18.27 -2.78
C TRP A 193 -9.75 -17.54 -1.43
N ASN A 194 -8.65 -17.53 -0.71
CA ASN A 194 -8.48 -16.70 0.47
C ASN A 194 -8.26 -15.24 0.04
N ALA A 195 -9.18 -14.36 0.39
CA ALA A 195 -9.08 -12.92 0.11
C ALA A 195 -7.99 -12.21 0.92
N GLY A 196 -7.34 -12.91 1.88
CA GLY A 196 -6.44 -12.27 2.84
C GLY A 196 -7.16 -11.38 3.86
N VAL A 197 -8.45 -11.66 4.07
CA VAL A 197 -9.31 -11.01 5.07
C VAL A 197 -9.54 -11.97 6.22
N PHE A 198 -9.30 -11.49 7.44
CA PHE A 198 -9.44 -12.26 8.67
C PHE A 198 -10.24 -11.47 9.70
N ALA A 199 -11.15 -12.13 10.41
CA ALA A 199 -11.77 -11.54 11.59
C ALA A 199 -11.60 -12.47 12.79
N CYS A 200 -11.24 -11.91 13.94
CA CYS A 200 -11.11 -12.64 15.21
C CYS A 200 -11.19 -11.66 16.38
N ARG A 201 -11.31 -12.14 17.60
CA ARG A 201 -11.25 -11.29 18.79
C ARG A 201 -9.81 -10.85 19.07
N LEU A 202 -9.64 -9.65 19.64
CA LEU A 202 -8.31 -9.12 19.96
C LEU A 202 -7.52 -10.09 20.87
N GLU A 203 -8.15 -10.67 21.87
CA GLU A 203 -7.50 -11.64 22.77
C GLU A 203 -6.93 -12.87 22.02
N TYR A 204 -7.62 -13.29 20.95
CA TYR A 204 -7.14 -14.41 20.13
C TYR A 204 -5.80 -14.05 19.46
N LEU A 205 -5.67 -12.86 18.86
CA LEU A 205 -4.42 -12.38 18.25
C LEU A 205 -3.30 -12.29 19.30
N LEU A 206 -3.59 -11.71 20.45
CA LEU A 206 -2.62 -11.56 21.55
C LEU A 206 -2.12 -12.92 22.03
N ARG A 207 -3.02 -13.87 22.24
CA ARG A 207 -2.67 -15.25 22.62
C ARG A 207 -1.81 -15.94 21.56
N ARG A 208 -2.12 -15.76 20.26
CA ARG A 208 -1.30 -16.31 19.16
C ARG A 208 0.09 -15.68 19.12
N ALA A 209 0.20 -14.37 19.39
CA ALA A 209 1.47 -13.67 19.50
C ALA A 209 2.31 -14.21 20.69
N ASP A 210 1.70 -14.41 21.86
CA ASP A 210 2.35 -15.01 23.02
C ASP A 210 2.90 -16.42 22.71
N ILE A 211 2.11 -17.26 22.05
CA ILE A 211 2.52 -18.64 21.71
C ILE A 211 3.71 -18.63 20.71
N VAL A 212 3.72 -17.76 19.72
CA VAL A 212 4.72 -17.81 18.63
C VAL A 212 5.95 -16.96 18.93
N PHE A 213 5.76 -15.80 19.57
CA PHE A 213 6.84 -14.82 19.81
C PHE A 213 7.23 -14.69 21.30
N GLY A 214 6.49 -15.35 22.20
CA GLY A 214 6.73 -15.32 23.65
C GLY A 214 6.31 -13.99 24.30
N SER A 215 5.55 -13.17 23.62
CA SER A 215 5.03 -11.89 24.15
C SER A 215 3.89 -11.34 23.28
N SER A 216 2.91 -10.68 23.96
CA SER A 216 1.89 -9.84 23.35
C SER A 216 1.97 -8.40 23.84
N SER A 217 3.10 -7.98 24.43
CA SER A 217 3.34 -6.59 24.80
C SER A 217 3.97 -5.82 23.64
N TYR A 218 3.41 -4.65 23.32
CA TYR A 218 3.91 -3.76 22.27
C TYR A 218 5.38 -3.40 22.49
N ALA A 219 5.74 -2.97 23.71
CA ALA A 219 7.11 -2.58 24.05
C ALA A 219 8.12 -3.73 23.84
N ASN A 220 7.73 -4.97 24.17
CA ASN A 220 8.59 -6.13 23.98
C ASN A 220 8.69 -6.53 22.50
N LEU A 221 7.56 -6.55 21.78
CA LEU A 221 7.55 -6.91 20.36
C LEU A 221 8.33 -5.89 19.51
N ILE A 222 8.17 -4.59 19.74
CA ILE A 222 8.88 -3.55 18.97
C ILE A 222 10.39 -3.61 19.19
N GLN A 223 10.84 -3.83 20.44
CA GLN A 223 12.24 -3.96 20.78
C GLN A 223 12.91 -5.14 20.09
N ARG A 224 12.23 -6.28 20.04
CA ARG A 224 12.74 -7.55 19.46
C ARG A 224 12.30 -7.77 18.01
N TYR A 225 11.62 -6.82 17.40
CA TYR A 225 11.00 -7.00 16.08
C TYR A 225 11.95 -7.54 15.00
N PRO A 226 13.21 -7.06 14.87
CA PRO A 226 14.16 -7.59 13.91
C PRO A 226 14.53 -9.07 14.12
N GLU A 227 14.30 -9.62 15.30
CA GLU A 227 14.60 -11.01 15.67
C GLU A 227 13.40 -11.93 15.53
N LEU A 228 12.17 -11.37 15.40
CA LEU A 228 10.95 -12.17 15.28
C LEU A 228 11.01 -13.06 14.04
N LYS A 229 10.43 -14.26 14.17
CA LYS A 229 10.32 -15.20 13.05
C LYS A 229 9.57 -14.57 11.89
N LYS A 230 10.17 -14.56 10.70
CA LYS A 230 9.53 -14.11 9.46
C LYS A 230 8.52 -15.17 9.00
N ILE A 231 7.23 -14.92 9.21
CA ILE A 231 6.15 -15.87 8.90
C ILE A 231 4.85 -15.13 8.57
N SER A 232 4.05 -15.64 7.62
CA SER A 232 2.71 -15.11 7.35
C SER A 232 1.70 -15.55 8.40
N PHE A 233 0.60 -14.82 8.51
CA PHE A 233 -0.52 -15.17 9.36
C PHE A 233 -1.16 -16.50 8.94
N ASP A 234 -1.24 -16.72 7.62
CA ASP A 234 -1.75 -17.96 7.05
C ASP A 234 -1.01 -19.18 7.57
N TYR A 235 0.31 -19.23 7.44
CA TYR A 235 1.14 -20.34 7.93
C TYR A 235 1.24 -20.42 9.46
N ALA A 236 1.24 -19.28 10.14
CA ALA A 236 1.40 -19.26 11.59
C ALA A 236 0.12 -19.64 12.32
N VAL A 237 -1.03 -19.24 11.79
CA VAL A 237 -2.32 -19.27 12.47
C VAL A 237 -3.36 -20.03 11.67
N VAL A 238 -3.69 -19.59 10.43
CA VAL A 238 -4.85 -20.12 9.69
C VAL A 238 -4.75 -21.61 9.44
N GLU A 239 -3.61 -22.11 8.96
CA GLU A 239 -3.43 -23.56 8.69
C GLU A 239 -3.52 -24.45 9.94
N LYS A 240 -3.46 -23.87 11.15
CA LYS A 240 -3.40 -24.60 12.43
C LYS A 240 -4.63 -24.42 13.29
N GLU A 241 -5.52 -23.51 12.90
CA GLU A 241 -6.73 -23.23 13.66
C GLU A 241 -7.85 -24.20 13.25
N PRO A 242 -8.41 -24.99 14.19
CA PRO A 242 -9.47 -25.93 13.86
C PRO A 242 -10.87 -25.28 13.76
N ASN A 243 -11.07 -24.12 14.42
CA ASN A 243 -12.38 -23.50 14.57
C ASN A 243 -12.47 -22.26 13.65
N ILE A 244 -12.55 -22.51 12.34
CA ILE A 244 -12.62 -21.46 11.32
C ILE A 244 -13.99 -21.49 10.64
N ALA A 245 -14.58 -20.32 10.47
CA ALA A 245 -15.68 -20.11 9.54
C ALA A 245 -15.20 -19.34 8.30
N VAL A 246 -15.87 -19.53 7.16
CA VAL A 246 -15.69 -18.74 5.96
C VAL A 246 -17.00 -18.07 5.58
N LYS A 247 -16.95 -16.76 5.28
CA LYS A 247 -18.01 -16.03 4.61
C LYS A 247 -17.70 -15.94 3.13
N ARG A 248 -18.63 -16.40 2.27
CA ARG A 248 -18.52 -16.27 0.81
C ARG A 248 -18.74 -14.82 0.39
N TYR A 249 -17.96 -14.37 -0.54
CA TYR A 249 -18.11 -13.07 -1.17
C TYR A 249 -18.15 -13.24 -2.70
N ASN A 250 -19.20 -12.69 -3.33
CA ASN A 250 -19.48 -12.87 -4.75
C ASN A 250 -19.40 -11.56 -5.55
N GLY A 251 -18.94 -10.47 -4.93
CA GLY A 251 -18.74 -9.18 -5.59
C GLY A 251 -17.38 -9.06 -6.28
N THR A 252 -17.04 -7.85 -6.65
CA THR A 252 -15.76 -7.55 -7.32
C THR A 252 -14.61 -7.54 -6.32
N TRP A 253 -13.66 -8.42 -6.54
CA TRP A 253 -12.37 -8.44 -5.85
C TRP A 253 -11.27 -8.83 -6.85
N THR A 254 -10.21 -8.05 -6.91
CA THR A 254 -9.13 -8.24 -7.88
C THR A 254 -7.78 -7.92 -7.26
N ASP A 255 -6.77 -8.79 -7.49
CA ASP A 255 -5.38 -8.45 -7.19
C ASP A 255 -4.89 -7.37 -8.15
N ALA A 256 -5.11 -6.12 -7.77
CA ALA A 256 -4.67 -4.94 -8.52
C ALA A 256 -3.15 -4.66 -8.34
N GLY A 257 -2.40 -5.60 -7.80
CA GLY A 257 -0.97 -5.47 -7.55
C GLY A 257 -0.07 -5.75 -8.75
N THR A 258 -0.63 -6.01 -9.92
CA THR A 258 0.09 -6.27 -11.18
C THR A 258 -0.55 -5.52 -12.34
N TRP A 259 0.21 -5.22 -13.40
CA TRP A 259 -0.34 -4.59 -14.59
C TRP A 259 -1.41 -5.45 -15.30
N THR A 260 -1.33 -6.79 -15.20
CA THR A 260 -2.38 -7.67 -15.71
C THR A 260 -3.69 -7.42 -14.95
N GLY A 261 -3.67 -7.50 -13.61
CA GLY A 261 -4.85 -7.24 -12.79
C GLY A 261 -5.39 -5.81 -12.95
N MET A 262 -4.50 -4.81 -13.12
CA MET A 262 -4.89 -3.43 -13.41
C MET A 262 -5.56 -3.28 -14.78
N SER A 263 -5.05 -3.95 -15.81
CA SER A 263 -5.64 -3.93 -17.15
C SER A 263 -7.07 -4.51 -17.15
N ASP A 264 -7.25 -5.65 -16.48
CA ASP A 264 -8.56 -6.28 -16.34
C ASP A 264 -9.53 -5.38 -15.56
N LEU A 265 -9.07 -4.78 -14.46
CA LEU A 265 -9.88 -3.90 -13.61
C LEU A 265 -10.32 -2.61 -14.33
N LEU A 266 -9.40 -1.97 -15.04
CA LEU A 266 -9.66 -0.71 -15.73
C LEU A 266 -10.34 -0.91 -17.09
N ASN A 267 -10.52 -2.14 -17.57
CA ASN A 267 -11.02 -2.45 -18.92
C ASN A 267 -10.27 -1.65 -19.99
N ASP A 268 -8.94 -1.54 -19.87
CA ASP A 268 -8.07 -0.74 -20.73
C ASP A 268 -8.45 0.75 -20.84
N LYS A 269 -9.15 1.31 -19.83
CA LYS A 269 -9.43 2.75 -19.74
C LYS A 269 -8.12 3.49 -19.46
N ASP A 270 -7.82 4.47 -20.31
CA ASP A 270 -6.64 5.30 -20.15
C ASP A 270 -6.68 6.15 -18.89
N ILE A 271 -5.51 6.36 -18.30
CA ILE A 271 -5.30 7.27 -17.17
C ILE A 271 -4.37 8.40 -17.59
N GLY A 272 -4.72 9.64 -17.25
CA GLY A 272 -3.94 10.84 -17.57
C GLY A 272 -4.12 11.35 -19.00
N GLN A 273 -3.18 12.15 -19.46
CA GLN A 273 -3.23 12.76 -20.81
C GLN A 273 -2.81 11.73 -21.87
N VAL A 274 -3.80 11.11 -22.52
CA VAL A 274 -3.58 10.10 -23.56
C VAL A 274 -4.39 10.46 -24.79
N VAL A 275 -3.78 10.34 -25.96
CA VAL A 275 -4.40 10.44 -27.28
C VAL A 275 -4.11 9.16 -28.04
N ARG A 276 -5.17 8.44 -28.48
CA ARG A 276 -5.01 7.22 -29.28
C ARG A 276 -5.85 7.28 -30.55
N ASP A 277 -5.42 6.57 -31.59
CA ASP A 277 -6.22 6.34 -32.78
C ASP A 277 -7.17 5.13 -32.56
N ASP A 278 -8.08 4.94 -33.53
CA ASP A 278 -9.09 3.86 -33.55
C ASP A 278 -8.52 2.46 -33.88
N GLN A 279 -7.22 2.37 -34.18
CA GLN A 279 -6.50 1.12 -34.46
C GLN A 279 -5.81 0.55 -33.22
N CYS A 280 -5.82 1.26 -32.10
CA CYS A 280 -5.32 0.76 -30.83
C CYS A 280 -6.31 -0.24 -30.23
N GLU A 281 -5.82 -1.45 -29.91
CA GLU A 281 -6.66 -2.55 -29.38
C GLU A 281 -6.00 -3.17 -28.13
N ASN A 282 -6.83 -3.58 -27.16
CA ASN A 282 -6.40 -4.33 -25.96
C ASN A 282 -5.13 -3.73 -25.31
N THR A 283 -5.08 -2.40 -25.16
CA THR A 283 -3.90 -1.69 -24.68
C THR A 283 -4.29 -0.77 -23.52
N LEU A 284 -3.64 -0.94 -22.36
CA LEU A 284 -3.75 -0.04 -21.21
C LEU A 284 -2.66 1.01 -21.30
N ILE A 285 -3.04 2.30 -21.20
CA ILE A 285 -2.09 3.42 -21.16
C ILE A 285 -2.30 4.21 -19.87
N VAL A 286 -1.26 4.32 -19.05
CA VAL A 286 -1.25 5.07 -17.79
C VAL A 286 -0.17 6.13 -17.85
N ASN A 287 -0.57 7.39 -17.82
CA ASN A 287 0.32 8.54 -17.93
C ASN A 287 0.24 9.43 -16.68
N HIS A 288 1.25 9.41 -15.85
CA HIS A 288 1.42 10.29 -14.70
C HIS A 288 2.34 11.48 -14.99
N LEU A 289 2.67 11.71 -16.26
CA LEU A 289 3.45 12.88 -16.69
C LEU A 289 2.54 14.04 -17.06
N ASP A 290 3.09 15.23 -17.10
CA ASP A 290 2.42 16.49 -17.42
C ASP A 290 2.36 16.79 -18.94
N PHE A 291 2.77 15.85 -19.78
CA PHE A 291 2.67 15.90 -21.23
C PHE A 291 1.99 14.67 -21.80
N PRO A 292 1.32 14.76 -22.98
CA PRO A 292 0.50 13.67 -23.50
C PRO A 292 1.33 12.50 -24.02
N ILE A 293 0.76 11.28 -23.91
CA ILE A 293 1.19 10.11 -24.68
C ILE A 293 0.30 10.00 -25.91
N LEU A 294 0.90 9.95 -27.09
CA LEU A 294 0.23 9.67 -28.35
C LEU A 294 0.51 8.21 -28.75
N ALA A 295 -0.53 7.42 -28.88
CA ALA A 295 -0.46 6.01 -29.29
C ALA A 295 -1.20 5.79 -30.60
N MET A 296 -0.57 5.10 -31.56
CA MET A 296 -1.12 4.82 -32.89
C MET A 296 -0.92 3.37 -33.27
N GLY A 297 -2.00 2.66 -33.58
CA GLY A 297 -2.01 1.28 -34.08
C GLY A 297 -1.39 0.23 -33.15
N VAL A 298 -1.22 0.52 -31.86
CA VAL A 298 -0.62 -0.38 -30.88
C VAL A 298 -1.62 -1.39 -30.36
N LYS A 299 -1.17 -2.61 -30.12
CA LYS A 299 -2.03 -3.73 -29.73
C LYS A 299 -1.41 -4.57 -28.63
N ASN A 300 -2.24 -5.03 -27.69
CA ASN A 300 -1.87 -5.97 -26.63
C ASN A 300 -0.73 -5.46 -25.72
N LEU A 301 -0.72 -4.18 -25.40
CA LEU A 301 0.35 -3.54 -24.62
C LEU A 301 -0.14 -3.02 -23.27
N VAL A 302 0.81 -2.89 -22.37
CA VAL A 302 0.79 -1.96 -21.25
C VAL A 302 1.82 -0.87 -21.53
N VAL A 303 1.37 0.38 -21.57
CA VAL A 303 2.22 1.57 -21.63
C VAL A 303 2.00 2.34 -20.34
N ALA A 304 3.05 2.53 -19.55
CA ALA A 304 2.95 3.29 -18.31
C ALA A 304 4.11 4.27 -18.20
N ALA A 305 3.82 5.51 -17.84
CA ALA A 305 4.81 6.57 -17.74
C ALA A 305 4.66 7.36 -16.44
N SER A 306 5.79 7.57 -15.76
CA SER A 306 5.94 8.44 -14.60
C SER A 306 7.33 9.07 -14.58
N ARG A 307 7.62 9.87 -13.57
CA ARG A 307 8.99 10.41 -13.39
C ARG A 307 10.05 9.33 -13.11
N ASP A 308 9.63 8.14 -12.63
CA ASP A 308 10.54 7.00 -12.42
C ASP A 308 10.96 6.31 -13.72
N GLY A 309 10.20 6.50 -14.82
CA GLY A 309 10.52 5.94 -16.12
C GLY A 309 9.30 5.68 -17.00
N ILE A 310 9.54 4.95 -18.09
CA ILE A 310 8.53 4.57 -19.08
C ILE A 310 8.60 3.06 -19.29
N LEU A 311 7.47 2.38 -19.12
CA LEU A 311 7.26 0.98 -19.46
C LEU A 311 6.51 0.89 -20.79
N VAL A 312 6.99 0.07 -21.70
CA VAL A 312 6.26 -0.42 -22.87
C VAL A 312 6.45 -1.92 -22.91
N ALA A 313 5.39 -2.68 -22.68
CA ALA A 313 5.47 -4.14 -22.60
C ALA A 313 4.24 -4.81 -23.21
N GLU A 314 4.45 -5.95 -23.86
CA GLU A 314 3.35 -6.84 -24.20
C GLU A 314 2.68 -7.38 -22.93
N LYS A 315 1.34 -7.46 -22.91
CA LYS A 315 0.60 -7.96 -21.74
C LYS A 315 1.05 -9.34 -21.29
N ASP A 316 1.40 -10.22 -22.24
CA ASP A 316 1.87 -11.57 -21.98
C ASP A 316 3.27 -11.62 -21.31
N ARG A 317 4.05 -10.54 -21.40
CA ARG A 317 5.38 -10.41 -20.78
C ARG A 317 5.37 -9.72 -19.42
N ILE A 318 4.23 -9.19 -18.99
CA ILE A 318 4.07 -8.53 -17.68
C ILE A 318 4.50 -9.40 -16.48
N PRO A 319 4.28 -10.74 -16.47
CA PRO A 319 4.75 -11.57 -15.35
C PRO A 319 6.27 -11.50 -15.12
N ASP A 320 7.06 -11.22 -16.17
CA ASP A 320 8.52 -11.12 -16.13
C ASP A 320 9.02 -9.76 -15.61
N LEU A 321 8.16 -8.74 -15.56
CA LEU A 321 8.52 -7.36 -15.26
C LEU A 321 9.36 -7.22 -13.99
N LYS A 322 8.96 -7.91 -12.91
CA LYS A 322 9.69 -7.82 -11.64
C LYS A 322 11.14 -8.24 -11.79
N THR A 323 11.42 -9.30 -12.54
CA THR A 323 12.79 -9.80 -12.78
C THR A 323 13.61 -8.76 -13.52
N VAL A 324 13.05 -8.18 -14.60
CA VAL A 324 13.73 -7.13 -15.38
C VAL A 324 14.02 -5.88 -14.52
N VAL A 325 13.05 -5.43 -13.73
CA VAL A 325 13.21 -4.27 -12.84
C VAL A 325 14.23 -4.54 -11.72
N ASP A 326 14.34 -5.79 -11.25
CA ASP A 326 15.33 -6.19 -10.22
C ASP A 326 16.78 -6.16 -10.76
N GLU A 327 16.98 -6.30 -12.06
CA GLU A 327 18.30 -6.27 -12.73
C GLU A 327 18.79 -4.84 -13.00
N VAL A 328 17.90 -3.85 -12.94
CA VAL A 328 18.24 -2.45 -13.24
C VAL A 328 18.29 -1.64 -11.95
N TRP A 329 19.39 -0.91 -11.75
CA TRP A 329 19.47 0.08 -10.67
C TRP A 329 18.62 1.29 -11.00
N LEU A 330 17.53 1.47 -10.26
CA LEU A 330 16.59 2.59 -10.43
C LEU A 330 16.48 3.36 -9.12
N GLU A 331 16.93 4.61 -9.13
CA GLU A 331 16.69 5.51 -8.00
C GLU A 331 15.30 6.16 -8.12
N PRO A 332 14.45 6.01 -7.09
CA PRO A 332 13.14 6.65 -7.10
C PRO A 332 13.22 8.16 -7.28
N ARG A 333 12.36 8.70 -8.13
CA ARG A 333 12.19 10.14 -8.33
C ARG A 333 10.96 10.71 -7.64
N VAL A 334 9.95 9.85 -7.38
CA VAL A 334 8.74 10.22 -6.64
C VAL A 334 8.83 9.61 -5.24
N ILE A 335 8.80 10.46 -4.22
CA ILE A 335 9.00 10.07 -2.82
C ILE A 335 7.97 10.79 -1.95
N GLY A 336 7.01 10.04 -1.41
CA GLY A 336 6.09 10.56 -0.40
C GLY A 336 6.80 10.87 0.91
N LYS A 337 6.37 11.94 1.56
CA LYS A 337 6.86 12.41 2.87
C LYS A 337 5.68 12.76 3.75
N ARG A 338 5.80 12.58 5.07
CA ARG A 338 4.73 12.94 6.01
C ARG A 338 4.25 14.39 5.92
N TYR A 339 5.07 15.28 5.39
CA TYR A 339 4.71 16.67 5.17
C TYR A 339 4.14 16.94 3.77
N GLY A 340 4.12 15.95 2.86
CA GLY A 340 3.70 16.09 1.47
C GLY A 340 4.47 15.16 0.55
N GLY A 341 5.30 15.70 -0.35
CA GLY A 341 6.05 14.90 -1.32
C GLY A 341 7.32 15.58 -1.84
N LYS A 342 8.15 14.78 -2.47
CA LYS A 342 9.31 15.24 -3.26
C LYS A 342 9.30 14.51 -4.60
N GLU A 343 9.37 15.28 -5.68
CA GLU A 343 9.49 14.79 -7.05
C GLU A 343 10.77 15.32 -7.67
N VAL A 344 11.69 14.42 -8.04
CA VAL A 344 12.96 14.80 -8.67
C VAL A 344 12.74 15.09 -10.15
N LEU A 345 12.82 16.36 -10.53
CA LEU A 345 12.62 16.84 -11.90
C LEU A 345 13.88 16.63 -12.74
N HIS A 346 15.04 16.90 -12.15
CA HIS A 346 16.35 16.76 -12.82
C HIS A 346 17.40 16.29 -11.82
N ARG A 347 18.31 15.42 -12.28
CA ARG A 347 19.47 14.97 -11.51
C ARG A 347 20.68 14.86 -12.42
N SER A 348 21.81 15.39 -11.95
CA SER A 348 23.14 15.23 -12.53
C SER A 348 24.13 14.76 -11.46
N GLU A 349 25.42 14.66 -11.81
CA GLU A 349 26.46 14.24 -10.84
C GLU A 349 26.60 15.21 -9.66
N SER A 350 26.41 16.52 -9.88
CA SER A 350 26.63 17.55 -8.86
C SER A 350 25.38 18.38 -8.53
N SER A 351 24.22 18.07 -9.11
CA SER A 351 23.01 18.86 -8.84
C SER A 351 21.72 18.02 -8.91
N GLU A 352 20.76 18.41 -8.11
CA GLU A 352 19.40 17.88 -8.15
C GLU A 352 18.40 19.03 -8.07
N THR A 353 17.40 19.01 -8.95
CA THR A 353 16.24 19.91 -8.89
C THR A 353 14.99 19.10 -8.62
N SER A 354 14.24 19.48 -7.60
CA SER A 354 13.06 18.76 -7.15
C SER A 354 11.89 19.71 -6.93
N LEU A 355 10.67 19.24 -7.20
CA LEU A 355 9.43 19.84 -6.72
C LEU A 355 9.14 19.28 -5.32
N LEU A 356 8.98 20.15 -4.33
CA LEU A 356 8.51 19.79 -2.99
C LEU A 356 7.09 20.29 -2.81
N THR A 357 6.21 19.41 -2.33
CA THR A 357 4.87 19.75 -1.88
C THR A 357 4.81 19.64 -0.37
N ILE A 358 4.32 20.68 0.32
CA ILE A 358 4.19 20.72 1.78
C ILE A 358 2.74 21.06 2.09
N ARG A 359 2.05 20.19 2.81
CA ARG A 359 0.64 20.39 3.16
C ARG A 359 0.45 21.45 4.20
N ALA A 360 -0.69 22.11 4.15
CA ALA A 360 -1.18 23.02 5.19
C ALA A 360 -1.07 22.38 6.59
N GLY A 361 -0.59 23.16 7.55
CA GLY A 361 -0.37 22.71 8.92
C GLY A 361 0.87 21.85 9.14
N SER A 362 1.63 21.53 8.08
CA SER A 362 2.88 20.77 8.20
C SER A 362 4.08 21.68 8.46
N SER A 363 5.09 21.11 9.13
CA SER A 363 6.39 21.73 9.33
C SER A 363 7.51 20.83 8.80
N VAL A 364 8.42 21.39 8.02
CA VAL A 364 9.58 20.68 7.49
C VAL A 364 10.86 21.46 7.75
N THR A 365 11.92 20.74 8.13
CA THR A 365 13.26 21.34 8.25
C THR A 365 14.11 20.87 7.08
N ILE A 366 14.50 21.80 6.21
CA ILE A 366 15.46 21.56 5.13
C ILE A 366 16.86 21.88 5.66
N LYS A 367 17.80 20.95 5.42
CA LYS A 367 19.20 21.06 5.83
C LYS A 367 20.10 20.99 4.63
N THR A 368 21.26 21.60 4.73
CA THR A 368 22.39 21.38 3.83
C THR A 368 23.53 20.71 4.57
N ASP A 369 24.26 19.85 3.88
CA ASP A 369 25.52 19.31 4.35
C ASP A 369 26.68 20.24 3.94
N ILE A 370 27.88 20.01 4.47
CA ILE A 370 29.08 20.75 4.09
C ILE A 370 29.38 20.47 2.60
N GLY A 371 29.66 21.51 1.81
CA GLY A 371 29.84 21.41 0.39
C GLY A 371 28.53 21.39 -0.41
N VAL A 372 27.39 21.66 0.23
CA VAL A 372 26.07 21.65 -0.43
C VAL A 372 25.37 23.01 -0.24
N ARG A 373 24.84 23.55 -1.33
CA ARG A 373 23.97 24.72 -1.31
C ARG A 373 22.59 24.35 -1.84
N LYS A 374 21.54 24.85 -1.19
CA LYS A 374 20.16 24.68 -1.66
C LYS A 374 19.52 26.04 -1.93
N THR A 375 18.81 26.13 -3.05
CA THR A 375 17.96 27.27 -3.36
C THR A 375 16.52 26.79 -3.41
N LEU A 376 15.61 27.49 -2.73
CA LEU A 376 14.19 27.21 -2.68
C LEU A 376 13.45 28.35 -3.34
N THR A 377 12.59 28.04 -4.33
CA THR A 377 11.72 29.01 -4.99
C THR A 377 10.27 28.62 -4.75
N VAL A 378 9.51 29.47 -4.08
CA VAL A 378 8.08 29.23 -3.81
C VAL A 378 7.29 29.48 -5.08
N LEU A 379 6.57 28.46 -5.55
CA LEU A 379 5.69 28.52 -6.72
C LEU A 379 4.26 28.86 -6.33
N HIS A 380 3.77 28.20 -5.28
CA HIS A 380 2.40 28.35 -4.81
C HIS A 380 2.33 28.24 -3.27
N GLY A 381 1.25 28.78 -2.68
CA GLY A 381 0.97 28.66 -1.25
C GLY A 381 1.56 29.79 -0.41
N ALA A 382 1.34 29.68 0.91
CA ALA A 382 1.79 30.65 1.88
C ALA A 382 2.23 29.98 3.19
N GLY A 383 3.19 30.62 3.86
CA GLY A 383 3.67 30.29 5.18
C GLY A 383 4.45 31.45 5.75
N GLU A 384 5.03 31.29 6.94
CA GLU A 384 5.81 32.36 7.58
C GLU A 384 6.94 32.82 6.63
N LYS A 385 6.89 34.10 6.21
CA LYS A 385 7.82 34.74 5.23
C LYS A 385 7.83 34.10 3.84
N MET A 386 6.85 33.25 3.49
CA MET A 386 6.78 32.54 2.21
C MET A 386 5.53 32.96 1.43
N LYS A 387 5.74 33.37 0.18
CA LYS A 387 4.70 33.66 -0.80
C LYS A 387 5.22 33.37 -2.20
N PRO A 388 4.37 33.14 -3.19
CA PRO A 388 4.81 32.91 -4.57
C PRO A 388 5.83 33.93 -5.06
N GLY A 389 6.90 33.44 -5.68
CA GLY A 389 8.04 34.26 -6.17
C GLY A 389 9.13 34.51 -5.13
N THR A 390 8.95 34.11 -3.85
CA THR A 390 10.02 34.22 -2.84
C THR A 390 11.11 33.20 -3.13
N ILE A 391 12.36 33.63 -3.05
CA ILE A 391 13.57 32.79 -3.23
C ILE A 391 14.39 32.84 -1.95
N PHE A 392 14.79 31.67 -1.49
CA PHE A 392 15.65 31.50 -0.32
C PHE A 392 16.87 30.68 -0.70
N THR A 393 18.00 31.00 -0.10
CA THR A 393 19.23 30.21 -0.25
C THR A 393 19.63 29.71 1.14
N ILE A 394 19.81 28.41 1.26
CA ILE A 394 20.33 27.75 2.46
C ILE A 394 21.78 27.43 2.15
N GLN A 395 22.67 28.06 2.93
CA GLN A 395 24.11 27.91 2.74
C GLN A 395 24.62 26.62 3.37
N ASP A 396 25.85 26.32 3.09
CA ASP A 396 26.63 25.21 3.62
C ASP A 396 26.44 25.02 5.14
N GLY A 397 26.01 23.84 5.54
CA GLY A 397 25.76 23.46 6.95
C GLY A 397 24.57 24.13 7.63
N GLU A 398 23.83 25.00 6.93
CA GLU A 398 22.66 25.66 7.49
C GLU A 398 21.42 24.77 7.47
N LYS A 399 20.43 25.17 8.28
CA LYS A 399 19.09 24.58 8.29
C LYS A 399 18.02 25.67 8.29
N TRP A 400 16.92 25.38 7.63
CA TRP A 400 15.77 26.25 7.64
C TRP A 400 14.48 25.47 7.88
N GLN A 401 13.61 26.01 8.75
CA GLN A 401 12.30 25.47 9.05
C GLN A 401 11.25 26.18 8.22
N ILE A 402 10.42 25.41 7.54
CA ILE A 402 9.24 25.84 6.78
C ILE A 402 8.01 25.41 7.56
N ASN A 403 7.12 26.35 7.87
CA ASN A 403 5.80 26.11 8.44
C ASN A 403 4.78 26.52 7.38
N ALA A 404 3.92 25.60 6.96
CA ALA A 404 2.96 25.79 5.88
C ALA A 404 1.60 26.21 6.45
N ASP A 405 1.14 27.43 6.15
CA ASP A 405 -0.21 27.91 6.51
C ASP A 405 -1.25 27.39 5.51
N THR A 406 -0.88 27.27 4.25
CA THR A 406 -1.63 26.61 3.18
C THR A 406 -0.76 25.54 2.54
N ASP A 407 -1.29 24.77 1.61
CA ASP A 407 -0.46 23.89 0.79
C ASP A 407 0.59 24.72 0.05
N ILE A 408 1.85 24.30 0.13
CA ILE A 408 2.99 24.97 -0.50
C ILE A 408 3.59 24.07 -1.57
N GLU A 409 3.86 24.64 -2.72
CA GLU A 409 4.72 24.05 -3.77
C GLU A 409 5.97 24.91 -3.94
N LEU A 410 7.13 24.27 -3.93
CA LEU A 410 8.40 24.95 -4.15
C LEU A 410 9.37 24.11 -4.96
N ILE A 411 10.21 24.77 -5.76
CA ILE A 411 11.38 24.15 -6.38
C ILE A 411 12.55 24.21 -5.41
N GLU A 412 13.12 23.05 -5.10
CA GLU A 412 14.42 22.92 -4.45
C GLU A 412 15.48 22.64 -5.51
N THR A 413 16.51 23.46 -5.59
CA THR A 413 17.71 23.14 -6.37
C THR A 413 18.86 22.96 -5.42
N MET A 414 19.44 21.77 -5.42
CA MET A 414 20.63 21.39 -4.66
C MET A 414 21.83 21.39 -5.60
N ILE A 415 22.94 21.98 -5.17
CA ILE A 415 24.22 21.97 -5.89
C ILE A 415 25.31 21.57 -4.92
N GLU A 416 26.07 20.56 -5.29
CA GLU A 416 27.31 20.15 -4.63
C GLU A 416 28.50 20.89 -5.24
N PHE A 417 29.42 21.35 -4.43
CA PHE A 417 30.64 22.01 -4.86
C PHE A 417 31.86 21.52 -4.09
N GLU A 418 32.99 21.42 -4.76
CA GLU A 418 34.24 21.09 -4.10
C GLU A 418 34.63 22.21 -3.15
N ILE A 419 34.95 21.87 -1.91
CA ILE A 419 35.54 22.80 -0.95
C ILE A 419 37.02 22.83 -1.29
N GLU A 420 37.52 23.94 -1.87
CA GLU A 420 38.96 24.15 -1.99
C GLU A 420 39.53 24.16 -0.57
N PRO A 421 40.57 23.33 -0.27
CA PRO A 421 41.24 23.42 1.01
C PRO A 421 41.82 24.82 1.12
N GLU A 422 41.34 25.61 2.08
CA GLU A 422 41.99 26.90 2.39
C GLU A 422 43.47 26.62 2.65
N ASN A 423 44.32 27.25 1.85
CA ASN A 423 45.76 27.25 2.09
C ASN A 423 46.00 27.92 3.45
N TYR A 424 46.16 27.12 4.50
CA TYR A 424 46.72 27.54 5.76
C TYR A 424 48.22 27.64 5.67
#